data_5bfb0cdf82dca08968d3a8d792311ca6
#
_entry.id   5bfb0cdf82dca08968d3a8d792311ca6
#
_cell.length_a   1.000
_cell.length_b   1.000
_cell.length_c   1.000
_cell.angle_alpha   90.00
_cell.angle_beta   90.00
_cell.angle_gamma   90.00
#
_symmetry.space_group_name_H-M   'P 1'
#
loop_
_entity.id
_entity.type
_entity.pdbx_description
1 polymer ?
#
loop_
_entity_poly.entity_id
_entity_poly.type
_entity_poly.pdbx_seq_one_letter_code
_entity_poly.pdbx_strand_id
1 'polypeptide(L)'
;KGEGGSDIVFKMDTLELGELNFGQLSRDKKIYAQKPFLKNGQLSIYSDKHYKGAATRQIGNAPHMKLMQMSTRLGIDSLFLDDIGISYSEMSDKYSQIGTITFDHTYGTILNVTNDSTKLLKQKLMRANLSTNFMNSGKLLTNFVFDMTSKVGAYTYKGSLGQMDLTVVNKMIRPLLNVEVKSGNLKRIVFDVWANDYRSKGTFKMDYNDLKVNILSETGDDGRREKKGFLSFMVNQVLFNPGNPDLYGKYTVGHI
;
A
#
# COMPACT_ATOMS: atom_id res chain seq x y z
N LYS A 1 17.63 -0.74 -19.78
CA LYS A 1 17.55 0.66 -19.31
C LYS A 1 16.11 1.05 -19.47
N GLY A 2 15.33 0.90 -18.37
CA GLY A 2 13.92 1.28 -18.35
C GLY A 2 13.80 2.79 -18.37
N GLU A 3 12.93 3.28 -19.20
CA GLU A 3 12.49 4.67 -19.16
C GLU A 3 11.68 4.89 -17.90
N GLY A 4 12.23 5.67 -16.97
CA GLY A 4 11.48 6.39 -15.96
C GLY A 4 10.87 5.62 -14.80
N GLY A 5 11.51 5.59 -13.69
CA GLY A 5 10.95 5.94 -12.41
C GLY A 5 10.46 4.83 -11.48
N SER A 6 10.20 3.61 -11.86
CA SER A 6 9.74 2.59 -10.90
C SER A 6 10.28 1.20 -11.21
N ASP A 7 10.95 0.61 -10.24
CA ASP A 7 11.45 -0.77 -10.29
C ASP A 7 10.65 -1.64 -9.34
N ILE A 8 10.27 -2.84 -9.82
CA ILE A 8 9.61 -3.86 -9.01
C ILE A 8 10.48 -5.11 -9.05
N VAL A 9 10.95 -5.54 -7.91
CA VAL A 9 11.75 -6.76 -7.74
C VAL A 9 11.02 -7.69 -6.80
N PHE A 10 10.75 -8.91 -7.26
CA PHE A 10 10.20 -9.97 -6.43
C PHE A 10 11.19 -11.13 -6.35
N LYS A 11 11.55 -11.50 -5.14
CA LYS A 11 12.38 -12.68 -4.82
C LYS A 11 11.55 -13.58 -3.92
N MET A 12 11.65 -14.89 -4.11
CA MET A 12 11.00 -15.86 -3.24
C MET A 12 11.87 -17.11 -3.13
N ASP A 13 11.78 -17.76 -1.99
CA ASP A 13 12.48 -19.04 -1.77
C ASP A 13 11.64 -20.20 -2.28
N THR A 14 10.32 -20.14 -2.07
CA THR A 14 9.42 -21.24 -2.42
C THR A 14 8.15 -20.74 -3.11
N LEU A 15 7.87 -21.32 -4.28
CA LEU A 15 6.61 -21.22 -4.99
C LEU A 15 6.03 -22.63 -5.12
N GLU A 16 4.97 -22.93 -4.39
CA GLU A 16 4.22 -24.16 -4.56
C GLU A 16 3.03 -23.90 -5.48
N LEU A 17 3.06 -24.48 -6.65
CA LEU A 17 1.99 -24.44 -7.64
C LEU A 17 1.21 -25.75 -7.58
N GLY A 18 0.14 -25.80 -6.80
CA GLY A 18 -0.79 -26.93 -6.86
C GLY A 18 -1.49 -26.96 -8.22
N GLU A 19 -1.50 -28.13 -8.87
CA GLU A 19 -2.24 -28.42 -10.11
C GLU A 19 -2.04 -27.37 -11.25
N LEU A 20 -0.79 -26.99 -11.54
CA LEU A 20 -0.48 -26.13 -12.70
C LEU A 20 -0.56 -26.93 -14.00
N ASN A 21 -1.39 -26.49 -14.94
CA ASN A 21 -1.44 -27.11 -16.27
C ASN A 21 -0.37 -26.48 -17.19
N PHE A 22 0.81 -27.08 -17.21
CA PHE A 22 1.94 -26.63 -18.05
C PHE A 22 1.63 -26.65 -19.55
N GLY A 23 0.75 -27.56 -20.01
CA GLY A 23 0.33 -27.61 -21.41
C GLY A 23 -0.48 -26.37 -21.83
N GLN A 24 -1.30 -25.83 -20.95
CA GLN A 24 -2.03 -24.60 -21.20
C GLN A 24 -1.14 -23.36 -21.11
N LEU A 25 -0.14 -23.38 -20.22
CA LEU A 25 0.84 -22.28 -20.13
C LEU A 25 1.61 -22.13 -21.45
N SER A 26 2.11 -23.26 -21.99
CA SER A 26 2.96 -23.26 -23.18
C SER A 26 2.18 -22.89 -24.46
N ARG A 27 0.96 -23.40 -24.63
CA ARG A 27 0.16 -23.22 -25.86
C ARG A 27 -0.67 -21.94 -25.87
N ASP A 28 -1.30 -21.64 -24.74
CA ASP A 28 -2.39 -20.66 -24.69
C ASP A 28 -2.04 -19.40 -23.91
N LYS A 29 -0.81 -19.32 -23.36
CA LYS A 29 -0.38 -18.24 -22.43
C LYS A 29 -1.36 -18.07 -21.26
N LYS A 30 -1.83 -19.21 -20.72
CA LYS A 30 -2.77 -19.26 -19.59
C LYS A 30 -2.10 -19.89 -18.39
N ILE A 31 -2.21 -19.23 -17.24
CA ILE A 31 -1.75 -19.72 -15.95
C ILE A 31 -2.96 -19.93 -15.08
N TYR A 32 -3.36 -21.18 -14.88
CA TYR A 32 -4.43 -21.53 -13.95
C TYR A 32 -3.89 -22.37 -12.81
N ALA A 33 -4.14 -21.93 -11.59
CA ALA A 33 -3.77 -22.63 -10.37
C ALA A 33 -4.89 -22.51 -9.33
N GLN A 34 -5.16 -23.57 -8.59
CA GLN A 34 -6.24 -23.51 -7.60
C GLN A 34 -5.78 -22.84 -6.31
N LYS A 35 -4.71 -23.33 -5.72
CA LYS A 35 -4.23 -22.94 -4.38
C LYS A 35 -2.70 -22.79 -4.34
N PRO A 36 -2.09 -21.89 -5.13
CA PRO A 36 -0.65 -21.67 -5.03
C PRO A 36 -0.27 -21.03 -3.71
N PHE A 37 0.91 -21.38 -3.22
CA PHE A 37 1.56 -20.79 -2.05
C PHE A 37 2.82 -20.03 -2.46
N LEU A 38 2.94 -18.81 -1.93
CA LEU A 38 4.16 -18.03 -1.94
C LEU A 38 4.72 -18.00 -0.53
N LYS A 39 5.95 -18.48 -0.36
CA LYS A 39 6.57 -18.57 0.96
C LYS A 39 7.96 -17.94 0.98
N ASN A 40 8.27 -17.26 2.10
CA ASN A 40 9.57 -16.63 2.34
C ASN A 40 9.98 -15.72 1.17
N GLY A 41 9.11 -14.80 0.78
CA GLY A 41 9.33 -13.91 -0.35
C GLY A 41 9.63 -12.48 0.05
N GLN A 42 10.26 -11.74 -0.85
CA GLN A 42 10.49 -10.30 -0.71
C GLN A 42 10.05 -9.57 -1.96
N LEU A 43 9.05 -8.69 -1.83
CA LEU A 43 8.62 -7.76 -2.85
C LEU A 43 9.18 -6.38 -2.55
N SER A 44 10.02 -5.85 -3.43
CA SER A 44 10.58 -4.51 -3.32
C SER A 44 10.07 -3.64 -4.46
N ILE A 45 9.48 -2.51 -4.12
CA ILE A 45 8.98 -1.51 -5.06
C ILE A 45 9.77 -0.23 -4.83
N TYR A 46 10.42 0.27 -5.87
CA TYR A 46 11.13 1.54 -5.84
C TYR A 46 10.50 2.53 -6.83
N SER A 47 10.34 3.78 -6.43
CA SER A 47 9.80 4.86 -7.27
C SER A 47 10.70 6.07 -7.20
N ASP A 48 11.22 6.51 -8.35
CA ASP A 48 12.02 7.74 -8.45
C ASP A 48 11.16 8.88 -9.00
N LYS A 49 10.96 9.92 -8.20
CA LYS A 49 10.14 11.09 -8.57
C LYS A 49 10.92 12.17 -9.33
N HIS A 50 12.24 12.05 -9.46
CA HIS A 50 13.04 12.97 -10.30
C HIS A 50 12.76 12.77 -11.79
N TYR A 51 12.41 11.56 -12.19
CA TYR A 51 12.02 11.32 -13.57
C TYR A 51 10.61 11.85 -13.81
N LYS A 52 10.53 13.11 -14.21
CA LYS A 52 9.30 13.75 -14.72
C LYS A 52 8.96 13.24 -16.15
N GLY A 53 9.04 11.97 -16.38
CA GLY A 53 8.28 11.33 -17.44
C GLY A 53 6.81 11.57 -17.10
N ALA A 54 6.05 12.05 -18.06
CA ALA A 54 4.67 12.53 -18.00
C ALA A 54 3.98 12.15 -16.70
N ALA A 55 3.52 13.13 -15.91
CA ALA A 55 2.87 12.94 -14.62
C ALA A 55 2.09 11.64 -14.69
N THR A 56 2.59 10.59 -14.06
CA THR A 56 2.05 9.25 -14.22
C THR A 56 0.64 9.37 -13.69
N ARG A 57 -0.31 9.53 -14.61
CA ARG A 57 -1.72 9.56 -14.26
C ARG A 57 -1.92 8.32 -13.44
N GLN A 58 -2.29 8.44 -12.19
CA GLN A 58 -2.57 7.29 -11.32
C GLN A 58 -3.73 6.45 -11.88
N ILE A 59 -4.44 7.02 -12.85
CA ILE A 59 -5.54 6.42 -13.60
C ILE A 59 -5.06 5.14 -14.30
N GLY A 60 -5.70 4.01 -13.98
CA GLY A 60 -5.39 2.70 -14.53
C GLY A 60 -4.14 2.03 -13.95
N ASN A 61 -3.50 2.61 -12.94
CA ASN A 61 -2.27 2.09 -12.34
C ASN A 61 -2.48 1.30 -11.03
N ALA A 62 -3.72 1.21 -10.53
CA ALA A 62 -4.01 0.37 -9.37
C ALA A 62 -3.64 -1.11 -9.66
N PRO A 63 -3.17 -1.89 -8.66
CA PRO A 63 -2.66 -3.26 -8.85
C PRO A 63 -3.62 -4.18 -9.63
N HIS A 64 -4.92 -4.11 -9.32
CA HIS A 64 -5.95 -4.90 -10.01
C HIS A 64 -6.16 -4.44 -11.45
N MET A 65 -6.00 -3.14 -11.75
CA MET A 65 -6.05 -2.62 -13.11
C MET A 65 -4.84 -3.10 -13.93
N LYS A 66 -3.66 -3.15 -13.33
CA LYS A 66 -2.45 -3.71 -13.96
C LYS A 66 -2.62 -5.21 -14.24
N LEU A 67 -3.22 -5.95 -13.31
CA LEU A 67 -3.56 -7.35 -13.53
C LEU A 67 -4.48 -7.51 -14.76
N MET A 68 -5.51 -6.66 -14.90
CA MET A 68 -6.42 -6.70 -16.07
C MET A 68 -5.74 -6.36 -17.40
N GLN A 69 -4.64 -5.60 -17.39
CA GLN A 69 -3.87 -5.21 -18.57
C GLN A 69 -2.85 -6.28 -19.02
N MET A 70 -2.62 -7.32 -18.22
CA MET A 70 -1.65 -8.36 -18.56
C MET A 70 -2.11 -9.15 -19.80
N SER A 71 -1.17 -9.42 -20.71
CA SER A 71 -1.40 -10.24 -21.91
C SER A 71 -1.57 -11.73 -21.59
N THR A 72 -0.95 -12.20 -20.52
CA THR A 72 -1.10 -13.57 -20.03
C THR A 72 -2.38 -13.69 -19.24
N ARG A 73 -3.24 -14.65 -19.60
CA ARG A 73 -4.45 -14.96 -18.82
C ARG A 73 -4.08 -15.66 -17.52
N LEU A 74 -4.52 -15.09 -16.43
CA LEU A 74 -4.29 -15.60 -15.08
C LEU A 74 -5.63 -16.00 -14.45
N GLY A 75 -5.66 -17.15 -13.80
CA GLY A 75 -6.83 -17.64 -13.10
C GLY A 75 -6.44 -18.41 -11.85
N ILE A 76 -6.22 -17.71 -10.75
CA ILE A 76 -5.88 -18.28 -9.44
C ILE A 76 -7.09 -18.13 -8.52
N ASP A 77 -7.61 -19.25 -8.01
CA ASP A 77 -8.78 -19.21 -7.17
C ASP A 77 -8.46 -18.70 -5.76
N SER A 78 -7.35 -19.17 -5.17
CA SER A 78 -6.89 -18.73 -3.85
C SER A 78 -5.36 -18.72 -3.81
N LEU A 79 -4.75 -17.56 -3.72
CA LEU A 79 -3.31 -17.38 -3.52
C LEU A 79 -3.02 -17.22 -2.03
N PHE A 80 -2.18 -18.08 -1.48
CA PHE A 80 -1.76 -18.01 -0.08
C PHE A 80 -0.39 -17.36 0.03
N LEU A 81 -0.26 -16.46 0.99
CA LEU A 81 0.97 -15.78 1.35
C LEU A 81 1.43 -16.26 2.72
N ASP A 82 2.68 -16.68 2.83
CA ASP A 82 3.31 -17.15 4.04
C ASP A 82 4.69 -16.49 4.17
N ASP A 83 4.79 -15.56 5.09
CA ASP A 83 6.02 -14.80 5.38
C ASP A 83 6.57 -14.02 4.18
N ILE A 84 5.77 -13.12 3.64
CA ILE A 84 6.18 -12.23 2.55
C ILE A 84 6.55 -10.86 3.11
N GLY A 85 7.81 -10.43 2.92
CA GLY A 85 8.24 -9.06 3.14
C GLY A 85 7.86 -8.17 1.96
N ILE A 86 7.31 -6.98 2.24
CA ILE A 86 7.00 -5.98 1.21
C ILE A 86 7.67 -4.68 1.60
N SER A 87 8.44 -4.08 0.70
CA SER A 87 9.03 -2.76 0.87
C SER A 87 8.64 -1.82 -0.27
N TYR A 88 8.27 -0.61 0.10
CA TYR A 88 8.08 0.50 -0.85
C TYR A 88 9.07 1.60 -0.50
N SER A 89 9.87 2.00 -1.47
CA SER A 89 10.85 3.08 -1.35
C SER A 89 10.56 4.15 -2.41
N GLU A 90 10.61 5.40 -2.00
CA GLU A 90 10.40 6.54 -2.88
C GLU A 90 11.57 7.53 -2.76
N MET A 91 12.14 7.94 -3.90
CA MET A 91 13.09 9.04 -3.97
C MET A 91 12.32 10.36 -4.01
N SER A 92 12.62 11.25 -3.08
CA SER A 92 12.06 12.60 -3.05
C SER A 92 12.61 13.42 -4.21
N ASP A 93 11.73 14.04 -4.98
CA ASP A 93 12.08 15.03 -6.00
C ASP A 93 12.65 16.32 -5.41
N LYS A 94 12.28 16.66 -4.19
CA LYS A 94 12.69 17.89 -3.50
C LYS A 94 14.01 17.73 -2.72
N TYR A 95 14.16 16.61 -2.01
CA TYR A 95 15.26 16.44 -1.05
C TYR A 95 16.33 15.44 -1.51
N SER A 96 16.12 14.76 -2.64
CA SER A 96 17.03 13.70 -3.16
C SER A 96 17.38 12.64 -2.09
N GLN A 97 16.41 12.31 -1.25
CA GLN A 97 16.52 11.31 -0.19
C GLN A 97 15.47 10.21 -0.40
N ILE A 98 15.81 9.00 0.03
CA ILE A 98 14.92 7.85 -0.11
C ILE A 98 14.15 7.64 1.18
N GLY A 99 12.82 7.70 1.09
CA GLY A 99 11.91 7.27 2.15
C GLY A 99 11.46 5.85 1.91
N THR A 100 11.41 5.03 2.98
CA THR A 100 11.02 3.62 2.88
C THR A 100 9.97 3.28 3.93
N ILE A 101 8.96 2.52 3.48
CA ILE A 101 7.93 1.88 4.32
C ILE A 101 7.98 0.38 4.10
N THR A 102 7.82 -0.41 5.17
CA THR A 102 7.85 -1.87 5.11
C THR A 102 6.60 -2.50 5.70
N PHE A 103 6.24 -3.65 5.12
CA PHE A 103 5.22 -4.56 5.61
C PHE A 103 5.91 -5.92 5.76
N ASP A 104 6.33 -6.19 6.99
CA ASP A 104 7.17 -7.33 7.31
C ASP A 104 6.31 -8.51 7.74
N HIS A 105 6.73 -9.73 7.38
CA HIS A 105 6.00 -10.93 7.76
C HIS A 105 4.52 -10.89 7.35
N THR A 106 4.26 -10.70 6.04
CA THR A 106 2.90 -10.67 5.51
C THR A 106 2.37 -12.09 5.31
N TYR A 107 1.25 -12.36 5.94
CA TYR A 107 0.47 -13.59 5.83
C TYR A 107 -0.92 -13.28 5.31
N GLY A 108 -1.50 -14.21 4.58
CA GLY A 108 -2.89 -14.05 4.19
C GLY A 108 -3.30 -14.80 2.94
N THR A 109 -4.48 -14.43 2.45
CA THR A 109 -5.07 -15.07 1.28
C THR A 109 -5.63 -14.03 0.34
N ILE A 110 -5.37 -14.20 -0.96
CA ILE A 110 -5.97 -13.40 -2.02
C ILE A 110 -6.84 -14.33 -2.87
N LEU A 111 -8.14 -14.07 -2.89
CA LEU A 111 -9.13 -14.85 -3.61
C LEU A 111 -9.44 -14.24 -4.96
N ASN A 112 -9.65 -15.11 -5.96
CA ASN A 112 -10.07 -14.73 -7.32
C ASN A 112 -9.08 -13.77 -7.99
N VAL A 113 -7.79 -14.15 -8.00
CA VAL A 113 -6.75 -13.40 -8.72
C VAL A 113 -6.82 -13.77 -10.20
N THR A 114 -7.61 -13.02 -10.97
CA THR A 114 -7.87 -13.38 -12.36
C THR A 114 -8.08 -12.15 -13.24
N ASN A 115 -7.64 -12.24 -14.51
CA ASN A 115 -7.99 -11.37 -15.61
C ASN A 115 -8.79 -12.13 -16.71
N ASP A 116 -9.25 -13.34 -16.41
CA ASP A 116 -10.08 -14.12 -17.33
C ASP A 116 -11.54 -13.68 -17.28
N SER A 117 -12.04 -13.16 -18.38
CA SER A 117 -13.42 -12.66 -18.51
C SER A 117 -14.48 -13.71 -18.16
N THR A 118 -14.24 -14.99 -18.48
CA THR A 118 -15.19 -16.07 -18.18
C THR A 118 -15.31 -16.37 -16.68
N LYS A 119 -14.20 -16.25 -15.94
CA LYS A 119 -14.20 -16.33 -14.48
C LYS A 119 -14.84 -15.09 -13.85
N LEU A 120 -14.58 -13.90 -14.41
CA LEU A 120 -15.13 -12.64 -13.92
C LEU A 120 -16.65 -12.52 -14.11
N LEU A 121 -17.23 -13.19 -15.10
CA LEU A 121 -18.70 -13.30 -15.23
C LEU A 121 -19.33 -14.02 -14.03
N LYS A 122 -18.62 -14.96 -13.40
CA LYS A 122 -19.10 -15.70 -12.23
C LYS A 122 -18.80 -14.96 -10.92
N GLN A 123 -17.61 -14.39 -10.82
CA GLN A 123 -17.15 -13.65 -9.64
C GLN A 123 -16.26 -12.49 -10.06
N LYS A 124 -16.79 -11.27 -9.95
CA LYS A 124 -16.08 -10.05 -10.35
C LYS A 124 -15.16 -9.45 -9.28
N LEU A 125 -15.26 -9.94 -8.04
CA LEU A 125 -14.52 -9.35 -6.93
C LEU A 125 -13.28 -10.18 -6.60
N MET A 126 -12.12 -9.55 -6.64
CA MET A 126 -10.90 -10.06 -6.01
C MET A 126 -10.86 -9.57 -4.56
N ARG A 127 -10.53 -10.46 -3.61
CA ARG A 127 -10.50 -10.15 -2.17
C ARG A 127 -9.15 -10.52 -1.59
N ALA A 128 -8.56 -9.62 -0.80
CA ALA A 128 -7.33 -9.91 -0.07
C ALA A 128 -7.54 -9.68 1.42
N ASN A 129 -7.25 -10.71 2.23
CA ASN A 129 -7.22 -10.64 3.69
C ASN A 129 -5.79 -10.82 4.14
N LEU A 130 -5.17 -9.76 4.66
CA LEU A 130 -3.75 -9.73 4.97
C LEU A 130 -3.50 -9.31 6.42
N SER A 131 -2.46 -9.92 6.97
CA SER A 131 -1.91 -9.60 8.28
C SER A 131 -0.40 -9.41 8.13
N THR A 132 0.13 -8.31 8.62
CA THR A 132 1.55 -7.96 8.48
C THR A 132 2.04 -7.13 9.66
N ASN A 133 3.34 -7.02 9.83
CA ASN A 133 3.94 -6.09 10.77
C ASN A 133 4.37 -4.82 10.02
N PHE A 134 3.64 -3.73 10.24
CA PHE A 134 3.96 -2.44 9.66
C PHE A 134 5.25 -1.89 10.28
N MET A 135 6.26 -1.60 9.45
CA MET A 135 7.58 -1.10 9.85
C MET A 135 8.24 -1.99 10.93
N ASN A 136 8.01 -3.29 10.88
CA ASN A 136 8.44 -4.28 11.87
C ASN A 136 8.03 -3.92 13.32
N SER A 137 6.92 -3.22 13.50
CA SER A 137 6.47 -2.68 14.79
C SER A 137 5.00 -2.96 15.05
N GLY A 138 4.08 -2.29 14.35
CA GLY A 138 2.64 -2.41 14.59
C GLY A 138 1.98 -3.54 13.79
N LYS A 139 1.14 -4.35 14.45
CA LYS A 139 0.33 -5.37 13.76
C LYS A 139 -0.74 -4.71 12.89
N LEU A 140 -0.66 -4.91 11.58
CA LEU A 140 -1.60 -4.39 10.60
C LEU A 140 -2.48 -5.52 10.06
N LEU A 141 -3.78 -5.36 10.19
CA LEU A 141 -4.79 -6.25 9.60
C LEU A 141 -5.53 -5.47 8.52
N THR A 142 -5.62 -6.03 7.31
CA THR A 142 -6.28 -5.38 6.18
C THR A 142 -7.17 -6.33 5.41
N ASN A 143 -8.29 -5.79 4.91
CA ASN A 143 -9.17 -6.44 3.97
C ASN A 143 -9.36 -5.53 2.76
N PHE A 144 -8.98 -6.01 1.58
CA PHE A 144 -9.20 -5.34 0.31
C PHE A 144 -10.28 -6.06 -0.50
N VAL A 145 -11.11 -5.28 -1.20
CA VAL A 145 -12.06 -5.79 -2.18
C VAL A 145 -11.94 -4.97 -3.44
N PHE A 146 -11.48 -5.59 -4.52
CA PHE A 146 -11.28 -4.96 -5.81
C PHE A 146 -12.39 -5.39 -6.77
N ASP A 147 -13.07 -4.45 -7.43
CA ASP A 147 -13.98 -4.73 -8.54
C ASP A 147 -13.18 -4.85 -9.84
N MET A 148 -12.88 -6.09 -10.23
CA MET A 148 -12.06 -6.40 -11.41
C MET A 148 -12.71 -5.97 -12.72
N THR A 149 -14.01 -5.64 -12.71
CA THR A 149 -14.77 -5.20 -13.89
C THR A 149 -14.98 -3.68 -13.92
N SER A 150 -14.53 -2.98 -12.89
CA SER A 150 -14.68 -1.52 -12.81
C SER A 150 -13.81 -0.81 -13.83
N LYS A 151 -14.42 0.01 -14.68
CA LYS A 151 -13.71 0.85 -15.65
C LYS A 151 -12.91 1.99 -15.01
N VAL A 152 -13.23 2.32 -13.77
CA VAL A 152 -12.59 3.39 -13.00
C VAL A 152 -11.74 2.84 -11.83
N GLY A 153 -11.45 1.53 -11.85
CA GLY A 153 -10.61 0.89 -10.85
C GLY A 153 -11.16 0.96 -9.43
N ALA A 154 -12.47 0.75 -9.23
CA ALA A 154 -13.09 0.83 -7.91
C ALA A 154 -12.64 -0.29 -6.98
N TYR A 155 -12.30 0.07 -5.74
CA TYR A 155 -11.96 -0.87 -4.66
C TYR A 155 -12.30 -0.30 -3.29
N THR A 156 -12.37 -1.18 -2.31
CA THR A 156 -12.47 -0.80 -0.89
C THR A 156 -11.31 -1.41 -0.12
N TYR A 157 -10.88 -0.72 0.91
CA TYR A 157 -9.95 -1.28 1.87
C TYR A 157 -10.31 -0.83 3.28
N LYS A 158 -10.27 -1.78 4.21
CA LYS A 158 -10.53 -1.53 5.61
C LYS A 158 -9.57 -2.33 6.47
N GLY A 159 -9.32 -1.84 7.67
CA GLY A 159 -8.42 -2.54 8.56
C GLY A 159 -8.12 -1.79 9.84
N SER A 160 -7.13 -2.32 10.54
CA SER A 160 -6.62 -1.70 11.75
C SER A 160 -5.12 -1.92 11.90
N LEU A 161 -4.44 -0.90 12.39
CA LEU A 161 -3.06 -0.95 12.84
C LEU A 161 -3.05 -0.90 14.38
N GLY A 162 -2.37 -1.83 14.98
CA GLY A 162 -2.20 -1.93 16.43
C GLY A 162 -1.18 -0.95 17.01
N GLN A 163 -0.90 -1.14 18.28
CA GLN A 163 0.04 -0.30 19.02
C GLN A 163 1.45 -0.33 18.42
N MET A 164 2.09 0.85 18.37
CA MET A 164 3.49 0.99 17.95
C MET A 164 4.07 2.34 18.34
N ASP A 165 5.40 2.44 18.38
CA ASP A 165 6.11 3.71 18.45
C ASP A 165 6.04 4.44 17.10
N LEU A 166 5.56 5.68 17.10
CA LEU A 166 5.42 6.48 15.88
C LEU A 166 6.76 6.96 15.31
N THR A 167 7.86 6.89 16.06
CA THR A 167 9.18 7.29 15.54
C THR A 167 9.67 6.41 14.40
N VAL A 168 9.17 5.18 14.28
CA VAL A 168 9.53 4.26 13.18
C VAL A 168 9.14 4.79 11.81
N VAL A 169 8.08 5.64 11.72
CA VAL A 169 7.64 6.23 10.46
C VAL A 169 8.62 7.27 9.91
N ASN A 170 9.61 7.70 10.73
CA ASN A 170 10.66 8.63 10.29
C ASN A 170 11.46 8.10 9.09
N LYS A 171 11.58 6.78 8.93
CA LYS A 171 12.21 6.17 7.75
C LYS A 171 11.55 6.58 6.44
N MET A 172 10.27 6.97 6.47
CA MET A 172 9.50 7.43 5.32
C MET A 172 9.32 8.95 5.31
N ILE A 173 8.84 9.53 6.43
CA ILE A 173 8.41 10.93 6.42
C ILE A 173 9.57 11.92 6.46
N ARG A 174 10.66 11.58 7.14
CA ARG A 174 11.82 12.49 7.23
C ARG A 174 12.46 12.74 5.85
N PRO A 175 12.80 11.70 5.05
CA PRO A 175 13.36 11.89 3.72
C PRO A 175 12.39 12.58 2.73
N LEU A 176 11.09 12.32 2.83
CA LEU A 176 10.13 12.79 1.84
C LEU A 176 9.50 14.13 2.16
N LEU A 177 9.36 14.47 3.45
CA LEU A 177 8.60 15.64 3.91
C LEU A 177 9.42 16.63 4.73
N ASN A 178 10.65 16.26 5.09
CA ASN A 178 11.48 17.03 6.03
C ASN A 178 10.79 17.26 7.39
N VAL A 179 10.05 16.24 7.85
CA VAL A 179 9.31 16.20 9.11
C VAL A 179 9.83 15.04 9.94
N GLU A 180 9.99 15.23 11.23
CA GLU A 180 10.48 14.21 12.15
C GLU A 180 9.54 14.04 13.34
N VAL A 181 9.11 12.83 13.61
CA VAL A 181 8.44 12.44 14.85
C VAL A 181 9.50 12.24 15.93
N LYS A 182 9.52 13.08 16.96
CA LYS A 182 10.44 12.99 18.11
C LYS A 182 9.97 11.97 19.14
N SER A 183 8.66 11.88 19.33
CA SER A 183 7.99 10.91 20.18
C SER A 183 6.56 10.72 19.75
N GLY A 184 5.94 9.62 20.17
CA GLY A 184 4.53 9.37 19.98
C GLY A 184 4.22 7.89 20.09
N ASN A 185 3.18 7.57 20.85
CA ASN A 185 2.71 6.20 21.01
C ASN A 185 1.36 6.04 20.31
N LEU A 186 1.36 5.29 19.22
CA LEU A 186 0.13 4.87 18.58
C LEU A 186 -0.54 3.83 19.46
N LYS A 187 -1.81 4.01 19.78
CA LYS A 187 -2.65 3.00 20.42
C LYS A 187 -3.36 2.14 19.37
N ARG A 188 -3.95 2.81 18.37
CA ARG A 188 -4.66 2.14 17.30
C ARG A 188 -4.96 3.08 16.14
N ILE A 189 -4.96 2.54 14.92
CA ILE A 189 -5.62 3.12 13.75
C ILE A 189 -6.74 2.18 13.32
N VAL A 190 -7.88 2.76 12.90
CA VAL A 190 -8.96 2.04 12.19
C VAL A 190 -9.32 2.85 10.97
N PHE A 191 -9.46 2.18 9.84
CA PHE A 191 -9.84 2.81 8.58
C PHE A 191 -10.84 1.97 7.80
N ASP A 192 -11.72 2.66 7.07
CA ASP A 192 -12.65 2.07 6.11
C ASP A 192 -12.80 3.06 4.95
N VAL A 193 -12.29 2.68 3.79
CA VAL A 193 -12.15 3.57 2.63
C VAL A 193 -12.63 2.87 1.37
N TRP A 194 -13.45 3.58 0.60
CA TRP A 194 -13.74 3.29 -0.79
C TRP A 194 -12.90 4.23 -1.67
N ALA A 195 -12.35 3.71 -2.76
CA ALA A 195 -11.53 4.47 -3.68
C ALA A 195 -11.72 4.03 -5.14
N ASN A 196 -11.36 4.93 -6.05
CA ASN A 196 -11.17 4.64 -7.47
C ASN A 196 -10.05 5.55 -8.03
N ASP A 197 -9.81 5.51 -9.34
CA ASP A 197 -8.79 6.29 -10.02
C ASP A 197 -8.92 7.82 -9.85
N TYR A 198 -10.08 8.33 -9.44
CA TYR A 198 -10.38 9.76 -9.40
C TYR A 198 -10.58 10.31 -8.00
N ARG A 199 -11.06 9.47 -7.07
CA ARG A 199 -11.41 9.93 -5.71
C ARG A 199 -11.40 8.80 -4.69
N SER A 200 -11.23 9.16 -3.45
CA SER A 200 -11.44 8.30 -2.29
C SER A 200 -12.47 8.92 -1.35
N LYS A 201 -13.16 8.07 -0.59
CA LYS A 201 -14.07 8.45 0.47
C LYS A 201 -14.03 7.42 1.58
N GLY A 202 -13.94 7.87 2.82
CA GLY A 202 -13.93 6.96 3.95
C GLY A 202 -13.68 7.64 5.28
N THR A 203 -13.44 6.82 6.28
CA THR A 203 -13.12 7.26 7.64
C THR A 203 -11.74 6.75 8.04
N PHE A 204 -11.05 7.57 8.81
CA PHE A 204 -9.75 7.25 9.39
C PHE A 204 -9.74 7.75 10.84
N LYS A 205 -9.63 6.83 11.78
CA LYS A 205 -9.53 7.13 13.20
C LYS A 205 -8.17 6.68 13.72
N MET A 206 -7.44 7.56 14.36
CA MET A 206 -6.12 7.31 14.94
C MET A 206 -6.14 7.69 16.41
N ASP A 207 -5.88 6.73 17.29
CA ASP A 207 -5.77 6.92 18.74
C ASP A 207 -4.28 6.90 19.11
N TYR A 208 -3.78 8.00 19.69
CA TYR A 208 -2.36 8.16 20.06
C TYR A 208 -2.19 9.11 21.22
N ASN A 209 -1.01 9.10 21.84
CA ASN A 209 -0.59 10.05 22.86
C ASN A 209 0.89 10.43 22.71
N ASP A 210 1.28 11.51 23.42
CA ASP A 210 2.66 11.99 23.54
C ASP A 210 3.35 12.31 22.20
N LEU A 211 2.54 12.68 21.18
CA LEU A 211 3.05 13.00 19.86
C LEU A 211 3.77 14.35 19.89
N LYS A 212 5.04 14.33 19.51
CA LYS A 212 5.86 15.51 19.26
C LYS A 212 6.48 15.42 17.87
N VAL A 213 6.29 16.45 17.08
CA VAL A 213 6.74 16.51 15.69
C VAL A 213 7.55 17.78 15.48
N ASN A 214 8.69 17.64 14.81
CA ASN A 214 9.50 18.76 14.37
C ASN A 214 9.42 18.89 12.85
N ILE A 215 9.22 20.10 12.37
CA ILE A 215 9.46 20.45 10.96
C ILE A 215 10.94 20.83 10.90
N LEU A 216 11.72 20.08 10.12
CA LEU A 216 13.14 20.37 9.94
C LEU A 216 13.26 21.61 9.05
N SER A 217 14.14 22.57 9.46
CA SER A 217 14.30 23.82 8.73
C SER A 217 14.81 23.57 7.31
N GLU A 218 14.17 24.20 6.33
CA GLU A 218 14.67 24.21 4.97
C GLU A 218 15.82 25.23 4.88
N THR A 219 16.98 24.76 4.46
CA THR A 219 18.00 25.66 3.86
C THR A 219 17.64 25.79 2.37
N GLY A 220 16.76 26.73 2.02
CA GLY A 220 16.41 27.00 0.61
C GLY A 220 14.97 27.41 0.39
N ASP A 221 14.85 28.50 -0.29
CA ASP A 221 13.70 29.23 -0.77
C ASP A 221 12.78 28.36 -1.63
N ASP A 222 11.54 28.16 -1.23
CA ASP A 222 10.30 28.19 -2.03
C ASP A 222 9.11 27.61 -1.27
N GLY A 223 8.30 28.49 -0.73
CA GLY A 223 7.12 28.19 0.11
C GLY A 223 5.93 27.53 -0.60
N ARG A 224 6.11 26.61 -1.53
CA ARG A 224 5.02 25.87 -2.15
C ARG A 224 4.84 24.51 -1.52
N ARG A 225 3.90 24.44 -0.56
CA ARG A 225 3.38 23.17 -0.03
C ARG A 225 2.54 22.47 -1.10
N GLU A 226 3.13 21.57 -1.85
CA GLU A 226 2.35 20.63 -2.65
C GLU A 226 1.63 19.64 -1.71
N LYS A 227 0.30 19.66 -1.75
CA LYS A 227 -0.57 18.75 -1.00
C LYS A 227 -0.46 17.35 -1.60
N LYS A 228 0.33 16.47 -0.99
CA LYS A 228 0.44 15.05 -1.39
C LYS A 228 -0.46 14.20 -0.50
N GLY A 229 -1.71 13.96 -0.90
CA GLY A 229 -2.61 12.91 -0.46
C GLY A 229 -2.69 12.60 1.04
N PHE A 230 -2.66 11.31 1.39
CA PHE A 230 -2.73 10.79 2.75
C PHE A 230 -1.65 11.33 3.69
N LEU A 231 -0.44 11.51 3.16
CA LEU A 231 0.70 12.00 3.93
C LEU A 231 0.51 13.47 4.36
N SER A 232 -0.06 14.31 3.48
CA SER A 232 -0.44 15.70 3.80
C SER A 232 -1.60 15.78 4.78
N PHE A 233 -2.53 14.82 4.73
CA PHE A 233 -3.59 14.69 5.72
C PHE A 233 -2.99 14.40 7.11
N MET A 234 -2.07 13.44 7.22
CA MET A 234 -1.40 13.12 8.47
C MET A 234 -0.65 14.32 9.04
N VAL A 235 0.10 15.05 8.21
CA VAL A 235 0.85 16.25 8.63
C VAL A 235 -0.10 17.35 9.10
N ASN A 236 -1.18 17.63 8.38
CA ASN A 236 -2.06 18.75 8.69
C ASN A 236 -3.02 18.48 9.87
N GLN A 237 -3.43 17.22 10.11
CA GLN A 237 -4.39 16.88 11.16
C GLN A 237 -3.72 16.41 12.46
N VAL A 238 -2.56 15.77 12.36
CA VAL A 238 -1.88 15.14 13.48
C VAL A 238 -0.83 16.04 14.13
N LEU A 239 -0.23 16.99 13.38
CA LEU A 239 0.89 17.82 13.86
C LEU A 239 0.54 18.78 15.01
N PHE A 240 -0.73 19.08 15.23
CA PHE A 240 -1.13 20.13 16.19
C PHE A 240 -1.71 19.62 17.51
N ASN A 241 -1.97 18.30 17.63
CA ASN A 241 -2.50 17.72 18.85
C ASN A 241 -1.53 16.68 19.43
N PRO A 242 -1.12 16.82 20.70
CA PRO A 242 -0.23 15.84 21.35
C PRO A 242 -0.89 14.49 21.59
N GLY A 243 -2.23 14.41 21.50
CA GLY A 243 -3.01 13.19 21.67
C GLY A 243 -4.32 13.20 20.93
N ASN A 244 -4.82 12.00 20.58
CA ASN A 244 -6.17 11.76 20.10
C ASN A 244 -6.70 10.48 20.76
N PRO A 245 -7.71 10.55 21.65
CA PRO A 245 -8.45 11.75 22.04
C PRO A 245 -7.57 12.80 22.74
N ASP A 246 -8.04 14.04 22.74
CA ASP A 246 -7.43 15.13 23.50
C ASP A 246 -7.58 14.92 25.02
N LEU A 247 -7.07 15.87 25.82
CA LEU A 247 -7.15 15.83 27.29
C LEU A 247 -8.58 15.83 27.83
N TYR A 248 -9.55 16.26 27.02
CA TYR A 248 -10.98 16.29 27.35
C TYR A 248 -11.75 15.09 26.82
N GLY A 249 -11.06 14.10 26.25
CA GLY A 249 -11.66 12.90 25.66
C GLY A 249 -12.31 13.12 24.28
N LYS A 250 -12.10 14.27 23.65
CA LYS A 250 -12.64 14.57 22.33
C LYS A 250 -11.78 13.96 21.23
N TYR A 251 -12.42 13.22 20.33
CA TYR A 251 -11.79 12.62 19.16
C TYR A 251 -11.80 13.54 17.95
N THR A 252 -10.69 13.56 17.23
CA THR A 252 -10.62 14.06 15.86
C THR A 252 -10.67 12.86 14.93
N VAL A 253 -11.64 12.80 14.03
CA VAL A 253 -11.79 11.77 13.00
C VAL A 253 -11.51 12.40 11.65
N GLY A 254 -10.58 11.81 10.91
CA GLY A 254 -10.32 12.21 9.53
C GLY A 254 -11.36 11.65 8.57
N HIS A 255 -11.84 12.48 7.67
CA HIS A 255 -12.67 12.10 6.55
C HIS A 255 -11.84 12.27 5.26
N ILE A 256 -11.81 11.24 4.44
CA ILE A 256 -11.06 11.20 3.18
C ILE A 256 -12.04 11.29 2.02
#